data_7bb3bd3a36062945c3cde02f56fb0f2f
#
_entry.id   7bb3bd3a36062945c3cde02f56fb0f2f
#
_cell.length_a   1.000
_cell.length_b   1.000
_cell.length_c   1.000
_cell.angle_alpha   90.00
_cell.angle_beta   90.00
_cell.angle_gamma   90.00
#
_symmetry.space_group_name_H-M   'P 1'
#
loop_
_entity.id
_entity.type
_entity.pdbx_description
1 polymer ?
#
loop_
_entity_poly.entity_id
_entity_poly.type
_entity_poly.pdbx_seq_one_letter_code
_entity_poly.pdbx_strand_id
1 'polypeptide(L)'
;MNKRKKGVCQLLACVMVLVMLVSLSPVNVQAASKVKINKTQTTMYVGTPKTLKVTGTTKKVTWKSSNKKIATVSAKGKVTPKKAGTVVITAKVSGKKYKCKVTVKKPCLSATKKTVKAGSTYKLVLHGTNVKKCSSTNKSIATVKKTSKNTVTVKAVKTGNVKIKVQGTNGKLYVCNIKVTCSHKWKEVKKWHKPVTHKETKKVLVKDAWDEKVTTKEMHAFCSGCEEDLTDKSDEYIVTHILDCQGGTSWYSYPVSVTKTVHHDAIYKDQEVTVTDKEGYWEVTGYKCSLCGATKKSISIIG
;
A
#
# COMPACT_ATOMS: atom_id res chain seq x y z
N MET A 1 71.08 -14.94 67.65
CA MET A 1 70.25 -16.11 67.35
C MET A 1 68.77 -15.64 67.31
N ASN A 2 68.01 -15.89 66.27
CA ASN A 2 66.57 -15.69 66.03
C ASN A 2 66.14 -14.72 64.91
N LYS A 3 66.72 -14.89 63.74
CA LYS A 3 66.12 -14.29 62.49
C LYS A 3 65.70 -15.34 61.48
N ARG A 4 65.84 -16.65 61.70
CA ARG A 4 65.49 -17.68 60.73
C ARG A 4 64.13 -18.41 60.89
N LYS A 5 63.42 -18.16 62.02
CA LYS A 5 62.12 -18.83 62.28
C LYS A 5 60.89 -18.04 61.88
N LYS A 6 60.98 -16.73 61.52
CA LYS A 6 59.83 -15.94 61.02
C LYS A 6 59.56 -16.07 59.59
N GLY A 7 60.53 -16.49 58.70
CA GLY A 7 60.35 -16.61 57.29
C GLY A 7 59.58 -17.89 56.85
N VAL A 8 59.76 -18.99 57.56
CA VAL A 8 59.11 -20.26 57.22
C VAL A 8 57.63 -20.27 57.57
N CYS A 9 57.23 -19.58 58.62
CA CYS A 9 55.81 -19.50 59.01
C CYS A 9 54.99 -18.62 58.03
N GLN A 10 55.61 -17.55 57.49
CA GLN A 10 54.94 -16.71 56.48
C GLN A 10 54.83 -17.39 55.09
N LEU A 11 55.81 -18.22 54.71
CA LEU A 11 55.73 -18.96 53.47
C LEU A 11 54.68 -20.08 53.53
N LEU A 12 54.52 -20.76 54.64
CA LEU A 12 53.50 -21.78 54.87
C LEU A 12 52.10 -21.18 54.92
N ALA A 13 51.89 -19.97 55.49
CA ALA A 13 50.63 -19.26 55.49
C ALA A 13 50.24 -18.79 54.08
N CYS A 14 51.19 -18.30 53.26
CA CYS A 14 50.94 -17.91 51.88
C CYS A 14 50.61 -19.10 50.97
N VAL A 15 51.23 -20.26 51.17
CA VAL A 15 50.94 -21.48 50.39
C VAL A 15 49.55 -22.03 50.73
N MET A 16 49.17 -21.98 52.03
CA MET A 16 47.81 -22.41 52.45
C MET A 16 46.74 -21.48 51.93
N VAL A 17 46.94 -20.17 51.84
CA VAL A 17 46.00 -19.19 51.26
C VAL A 17 45.94 -19.35 49.73
N LEU A 18 47.07 -19.67 49.05
CA LEU A 18 47.10 -19.94 47.62
C LEU A 18 46.38 -21.24 47.24
N VAL A 19 46.50 -22.29 48.09
CA VAL A 19 45.79 -23.57 47.87
C VAL A 19 44.27 -23.41 48.13
N MET A 20 43.84 -22.54 49.04
CA MET A 20 42.41 -22.24 49.24
C MET A 20 41.80 -21.37 48.13
N LEU A 21 42.60 -20.60 47.40
CA LEU A 21 42.10 -19.75 46.29
C LEU A 21 41.90 -20.54 44.97
N VAL A 22 42.48 -21.74 44.84
CA VAL A 22 42.33 -22.57 43.62
C VAL A 22 41.05 -23.43 43.66
N SER A 23 40.37 -23.57 44.80
CA SER A 23 39.16 -24.40 44.91
C SER A 23 37.82 -23.70 44.77
N LEU A 24 37.80 -22.39 44.44
CA LEU A 24 36.59 -21.64 44.07
C LEU A 24 36.51 -21.50 42.55
N SER A 25 36.57 -22.61 41.82
CA SER A 25 36.02 -22.61 40.48
C SER A 25 34.52 -22.25 40.58
N PRO A 26 34.05 -21.21 39.90
CA PRO A 26 32.62 -20.96 39.88
C PRO A 26 31.98 -22.21 39.22
N VAL A 27 31.32 -23.03 40.02
CA VAL A 27 30.44 -24.07 39.50
C VAL A 27 29.38 -23.29 38.74
N ASN A 28 29.53 -23.26 37.42
CA ASN A 28 28.56 -22.69 36.52
C ASN A 28 27.33 -23.60 36.62
N VAL A 29 26.47 -23.35 37.62
CA VAL A 29 25.20 -24.02 37.75
C VAL A 29 24.31 -23.46 36.61
N GLN A 30 24.54 -24.07 35.43
CA GLN A 30 23.68 -23.82 34.30
C GLN A 30 22.29 -24.27 34.72
N ALA A 31 21.43 -23.30 35.03
CA ALA A 31 20.05 -23.56 35.42
C ALA A 31 19.43 -24.49 34.39
N ALA A 32 19.11 -25.71 34.79
CA ALA A 32 18.54 -26.72 33.92
C ALA A 32 17.27 -26.14 33.28
N SER A 33 17.33 -25.87 31.98
CA SER A 33 16.20 -25.26 31.28
C SER A 33 14.97 -26.14 31.44
N LYS A 34 13.87 -25.56 31.96
CA LYS A 34 12.62 -26.30 32.24
C LYS A 34 12.12 -26.96 30.96
N VAL A 35 11.94 -28.28 31.00
CA VAL A 35 11.42 -29.05 29.86
C VAL A 35 10.02 -28.57 29.51
N LYS A 36 9.79 -28.16 28.28
CA LYS A 36 8.50 -27.68 27.80
C LYS A 36 8.23 -28.04 26.35
N ILE A 37 6.96 -28.19 26.00
CA ILE A 37 6.53 -28.27 24.60
C ILE A 37 6.42 -26.86 24.03
N ASN A 38 6.85 -26.66 22.81
CA ASN A 38 6.89 -25.33 22.15
C ASN A 38 5.48 -24.72 21.90
N LYS A 39 4.43 -25.53 21.91
CA LYS A 39 3.04 -25.08 21.78
C LYS A 39 2.11 -25.97 22.58
N THR A 40 1.31 -25.39 23.46
CA THR A 40 0.25 -26.07 24.21
C THR A 40 -1.06 -26.15 23.43
N GLN A 41 -1.25 -25.21 22.47
CA GLN A 41 -2.35 -25.18 21.53
C GLN A 41 -1.88 -24.76 20.14
N THR A 42 -2.49 -25.31 19.08
CA THR A 42 -2.22 -24.87 17.69
C THR A 42 -3.35 -25.23 16.75
N THR A 43 -3.54 -24.40 15.72
CA THR A 43 -4.41 -24.70 14.58
C THR A 43 -3.59 -25.20 13.42
N MET A 44 -4.00 -26.28 12.80
CA MET A 44 -3.43 -26.85 11.58
C MET A 44 -4.52 -27.03 10.53
N TYR A 45 -4.11 -27.23 9.28
CA TYR A 45 -5.05 -27.50 8.20
C TYR A 45 -4.77 -28.88 7.60
N VAL A 46 -5.82 -29.59 7.18
CA VAL A 46 -5.70 -30.89 6.52
C VAL A 46 -4.67 -30.81 5.38
N GLY A 47 -3.72 -31.74 5.35
CA GLY A 47 -2.66 -31.79 4.34
C GLY A 47 -1.46 -30.87 4.61
N THR A 48 -1.45 -30.07 5.70
CA THR A 48 -0.35 -29.14 6.02
C THR A 48 0.33 -29.57 7.33
N PRO A 49 1.37 -30.39 7.29
CA PRO A 49 2.05 -30.88 8.49
C PRO A 49 2.84 -29.75 9.18
N LYS A 50 2.95 -29.83 10.51
CA LYS A 50 3.81 -28.98 11.34
C LYS A 50 4.52 -29.80 12.38
N THR A 51 5.73 -29.37 12.77
CA THR A 51 6.53 -30.05 13.78
C THR A 51 6.32 -29.39 15.15
N LEU A 52 5.94 -30.19 16.14
CA LEU A 52 6.00 -29.85 17.55
C LEU A 52 7.38 -30.23 18.07
N LYS A 53 7.92 -29.44 18.99
CA LYS A 53 9.24 -29.66 19.60
C LYS A 53 9.10 -29.63 21.12
N VAL A 54 9.88 -30.43 21.81
CA VAL A 54 10.14 -30.31 23.24
C VAL A 54 11.52 -29.69 23.39
N THR A 55 11.62 -28.67 24.24
CA THR A 55 12.88 -27.96 24.56
C THR A 55 13.24 -28.18 26.01
N GLY A 56 14.50 -27.92 26.39
CA GLY A 56 15.00 -28.11 27.76
C GLY A 56 15.33 -29.57 28.11
N THR A 57 15.55 -30.41 27.08
CA THR A 57 15.95 -31.81 27.29
C THR A 57 16.72 -32.36 26.10
N THR A 58 17.70 -33.22 26.38
CA THR A 58 18.40 -34.07 25.39
C THR A 58 17.86 -35.50 25.40
N LYS A 59 16.95 -35.82 26.33
CA LYS A 59 16.41 -37.19 26.48
C LYS A 59 15.44 -37.51 25.34
N LYS A 60 15.27 -38.79 25.03
CA LYS A 60 14.38 -39.29 24.00
C LYS A 60 12.93 -38.87 24.27
N VAL A 61 12.29 -38.28 23.26
CA VAL A 61 10.89 -37.88 23.29
C VAL A 61 10.05 -38.92 22.56
N THR A 62 9.02 -39.43 23.21
CA THR A 62 8.00 -40.29 22.56
C THR A 62 6.72 -39.54 22.33
N TRP A 63 6.16 -39.66 21.15
CA TRP A 63 4.98 -38.92 20.73
C TRP A 63 3.76 -39.84 20.56
N LYS A 64 2.58 -39.40 21.01
CA LYS A 64 1.31 -40.13 20.84
C LYS A 64 0.20 -39.15 20.44
N SER A 65 -0.62 -39.54 19.47
CA SER A 65 -1.86 -38.87 19.12
C SER A 65 -3.03 -39.54 19.81
N SER A 66 -3.96 -38.79 20.40
CA SER A 66 -5.18 -39.30 20.98
C SER A 66 -6.17 -39.83 19.93
N ASN A 67 -6.04 -39.33 18.66
CA ASN A 67 -6.86 -39.81 17.55
C ASN A 67 -6.09 -39.76 16.23
N LYS A 68 -5.60 -40.92 15.79
CA LYS A 68 -4.84 -41.07 14.54
C LYS A 68 -5.68 -40.84 13.27
N LYS A 69 -7.02 -40.89 13.34
CA LYS A 69 -7.92 -40.55 12.23
C LYS A 69 -7.94 -39.03 11.98
N ILE A 70 -7.75 -38.19 13.02
CA ILE A 70 -7.70 -36.73 12.91
C ILE A 70 -6.30 -36.25 12.55
N ALA A 71 -5.27 -36.72 13.31
CA ALA A 71 -3.88 -36.42 12.99
C ALA A 71 -2.95 -37.52 13.51
N THR A 72 -1.90 -37.79 12.77
CA THR A 72 -0.77 -38.65 13.21
C THR A 72 0.41 -37.81 13.64
N VAL A 73 1.29 -38.39 14.45
CA VAL A 73 2.56 -37.77 14.82
C VAL A 73 3.70 -38.74 14.63
N SER A 74 4.81 -38.29 14.05
CA SER A 74 6.03 -39.10 13.89
C SER A 74 6.91 -39.05 15.13
N ALA A 75 7.93 -39.95 15.20
CA ALA A 75 8.93 -39.95 16.26
C ALA A 75 9.69 -38.61 16.39
N LYS A 76 9.81 -37.83 15.30
CA LYS A 76 10.45 -36.52 15.28
C LYS A 76 9.47 -35.36 15.61
N GLY A 77 8.23 -35.67 16.08
CA GLY A 77 7.21 -34.67 16.44
C GLY A 77 6.49 -34.02 15.25
N LYS A 78 6.68 -34.52 14.01
CA LYS A 78 5.96 -34.02 12.84
C LYS A 78 4.51 -34.49 12.89
N VAL A 79 3.59 -33.55 13.11
CA VAL A 79 2.14 -33.81 13.14
C VAL A 79 1.58 -33.65 11.73
N THR A 80 0.91 -34.71 11.24
CA THR A 80 0.27 -34.74 9.92
C THR A 80 -1.24 -34.78 10.09
N PRO A 81 -1.95 -33.63 9.85
CA PRO A 81 -3.39 -33.54 9.97
C PRO A 81 -4.09 -34.22 8.79
N LYS A 82 -5.04 -35.13 9.08
CA LYS A 82 -5.74 -35.95 8.08
C LYS A 82 -7.22 -35.53 7.92
N LYS A 83 -7.92 -35.24 9.02
CA LYS A 83 -9.35 -34.90 9.03
C LYS A 83 -9.60 -33.74 9.98
N ALA A 84 -10.59 -32.90 9.67
CA ALA A 84 -11.00 -31.80 10.55
C ALA A 84 -11.53 -32.36 11.89
N GLY A 85 -11.19 -31.70 12.98
CA GLY A 85 -11.53 -32.10 14.35
C GLY A 85 -10.46 -31.62 15.33
N THR A 86 -10.66 -31.97 16.60
CA THR A 86 -9.70 -31.67 17.67
C THR A 86 -9.01 -32.94 18.14
N VAL A 87 -7.71 -32.89 18.37
CA VAL A 87 -6.90 -34.01 18.82
C VAL A 87 -5.83 -33.49 19.80
N VAL A 88 -5.45 -34.31 20.77
CA VAL A 88 -4.36 -34.03 21.69
C VAL A 88 -3.13 -34.82 21.27
N ILE A 89 -2.05 -34.10 21.02
CA ILE A 89 -0.72 -34.68 20.79
C ILE A 89 0.05 -34.62 22.11
N THR A 90 0.51 -35.78 22.58
CA THR A 90 1.26 -35.91 23.83
C THR A 90 2.70 -36.27 23.54
N ALA A 91 3.63 -35.48 24.09
CA ALA A 91 5.03 -35.81 24.18
C ALA A 91 5.33 -36.39 25.59
N LYS A 92 6.00 -37.56 25.67
CA LYS A 92 6.44 -38.14 26.94
C LYS A 92 7.97 -38.12 27.00
N VAL A 93 8.51 -37.52 28.07
CA VAL A 93 9.95 -37.40 28.35
C VAL A 93 10.18 -37.82 29.80
N SER A 94 10.98 -38.82 30.04
CA SER A 94 11.31 -39.32 31.40
C SER A 94 10.04 -39.46 32.28
N GLY A 95 8.99 -40.15 31.76
CA GLY A 95 7.75 -40.34 32.47
C GLY A 95 6.78 -39.14 32.42
N LYS A 96 7.23 -37.91 32.32
CA LYS A 96 6.41 -36.69 32.29
C LYS A 96 5.73 -36.48 30.94
N LYS A 97 4.46 -36.02 30.96
CA LYS A 97 3.61 -35.85 29.77
C LYS A 97 3.42 -34.34 29.48
N TYR A 98 3.71 -33.91 28.25
CA TYR A 98 3.49 -32.55 27.71
C TYR A 98 2.44 -32.62 26.60
N LYS A 99 1.32 -31.91 26.75
CA LYS A 99 0.18 -32.01 25.85
C LYS A 99 0.09 -30.77 24.95
N CYS A 100 -0.31 -30.98 23.70
CA CYS A 100 -0.68 -29.93 22.76
C CYS A 100 -2.07 -30.22 22.19
N LYS A 101 -3.05 -29.31 22.41
CA LYS A 101 -4.35 -29.34 21.77
C LYS A 101 -4.22 -28.86 20.33
N VAL A 102 -4.47 -29.75 19.36
CA VAL A 102 -4.40 -29.45 17.92
C VAL A 102 -5.80 -29.39 17.36
N THR A 103 -6.20 -28.22 16.85
CA THR A 103 -7.44 -28.05 16.11
C THR A 103 -7.13 -28.14 14.62
N VAL A 104 -7.63 -29.18 13.95
CA VAL A 104 -7.48 -29.39 12.53
C VAL A 104 -8.69 -28.81 11.79
N LYS A 105 -8.47 -27.90 10.83
CA LYS A 105 -9.48 -27.30 9.98
C LYS A 105 -9.34 -27.76 8.53
N LYS A 106 -10.42 -27.73 7.76
CA LYS A 106 -10.35 -27.88 6.29
C LYS A 106 -9.66 -26.65 5.70
N PRO A 107 -8.92 -26.76 4.59
CA PRO A 107 -8.40 -25.60 3.87
C PRO A 107 -9.52 -24.63 3.49
N CYS A 108 -9.29 -23.33 3.68
CA CYS A 108 -10.30 -22.29 3.45
C CYS A 108 -9.65 -20.94 3.12
N LEU A 109 -10.40 -20.03 2.54
CA LEU A 109 -10.02 -18.62 2.44
C LEU A 109 -10.17 -17.92 3.79
N SER A 110 -9.38 -16.87 4.01
CA SER A 110 -9.47 -16.00 5.19
C SER A 110 -10.83 -15.29 5.30
N ALA A 111 -11.54 -15.15 4.17
CA ALA A 111 -12.91 -14.68 4.12
C ALA A 111 -13.67 -15.28 2.92
N THR A 112 -14.96 -15.56 3.10
CA THR A 112 -15.87 -15.98 2.02
C THR A 112 -16.74 -14.84 1.52
N LYS A 113 -16.87 -13.76 2.32
CA LYS A 113 -17.55 -12.50 1.97
C LYS A 113 -16.72 -11.33 2.49
N LYS A 114 -16.63 -10.24 1.73
CA LYS A 114 -15.93 -9.02 2.15
C LYS A 114 -16.51 -7.80 1.44
N THR A 115 -16.71 -6.71 2.19
CA THR A 115 -16.97 -5.38 1.62
C THR A 115 -15.67 -4.61 1.60
N VAL A 116 -15.37 -3.96 0.47
CA VAL A 116 -14.17 -3.14 0.25
C VAL A 116 -14.56 -1.84 -0.46
N LYS A 117 -13.78 -0.78 -0.25
CA LYS A 117 -14.00 0.50 -0.95
C LYS A 117 -13.31 0.47 -2.32
N ALA A 118 -13.92 1.08 -3.33
CA ALA A 118 -13.29 1.30 -4.63
C ALA A 118 -11.95 2.04 -4.47
N GLY A 119 -10.95 1.68 -5.27
CA GLY A 119 -9.58 2.17 -5.17
C GLY A 119 -8.72 1.43 -4.14
N SER A 120 -9.30 0.64 -3.22
CA SER A 120 -8.54 -0.07 -2.19
C SER A 120 -8.06 -1.45 -2.64
N THR A 121 -7.11 -1.99 -1.89
CA THR A 121 -6.62 -3.36 -2.05
C THR A 121 -6.95 -4.21 -0.82
N TYR A 122 -7.19 -5.50 -1.05
CA TYR A 122 -7.47 -6.47 0.01
C TYR A 122 -6.67 -7.74 -0.20
N LYS A 123 -5.96 -8.19 0.84
CA LYS A 123 -5.22 -9.45 0.83
C LYS A 123 -6.14 -10.58 1.28
N LEU A 124 -6.31 -11.58 0.42
CA LEU A 124 -7.10 -12.78 0.69
C LEU A 124 -6.13 -13.97 0.79
N VAL A 125 -6.11 -14.63 1.95
CA VAL A 125 -5.18 -15.71 2.25
C VAL A 125 -5.90 -17.05 2.12
N LEU A 126 -5.30 -17.99 1.41
CA LEU A 126 -5.74 -19.37 1.33
C LEU A 126 -4.99 -20.22 2.36
N HIS A 127 -5.70 -20.63 3.41
CA HIS A 127 -5.13 -21.44 4.48
C HIS A 127 -5.14 -22.91 4.13
N GLY A 128 -4.06 -23.63 4.45
CA GLY A 128 -3.96 -25.09 4.33
C GLY A 128 -3.62 -25.63 2.95
N THR A 129 -3.41 -24.77 1.96
CA THR A 129 -2.91 -25.12 0.62
C THR A 129 -2.34 -23.89 -0.06
N ASN A 130 -1.55 -24.06 -1.12
CA ASN A 130 -1.02 -22.97 -1.91
C ASN A 130 -2.00 -22.58 -3.02
N VAL A 131 -1.92 -21.35 -3.47
CA VAL A 131 -2.67 -20.85 -4.64
C VAL A 131 -2.05 -21.40 -5.91
N LYS A 132 -2.82 -22.14 -6.72
CA LYS A 132 -2.46 -22.57 -8.09
C LYS A 132 -2.76 -21.43 -9.07
N LYS A 133 -4.02 -20.98 -9.13
CA LYS A 133 -4.47 -19.84 -9.95
C LYS A 133 -5.60 -19.08 -9.27
N CYS A 134 -5.83 -17.84 -9.72
CA CYS A 134 -6.92 -17.01 -9.25
C CYS A 134 -7.55 -16.24 -10.41
N SER A 135 -8.84 -15.92 -10.30
CA SER A 135 -9.57 -15.14 -11.29
C SER A 135 -10.69 -14.34 -10.65
N SER A 136 -11.09 -13.26 -11.30
CA SER A 136 -12.25 -12.47 -10.97
C SER A 136 -13.35 -12.74 -12.01
N THR A 137 -14.60 -12.84 -11.59
CA THR A 137 -15.74 -12.98 -12.51
C THR A 137 -16.06 -11.69 -13.26
N ASN A 138 -15.59 -10.53 -12.73
CA ASN A 138 -15.71 -9.24 -13.41
C ASN A 138 -14.52 -8.36 -13.07
N LYS A 139 -13.59 -8.22 -14.04
CA LYS A 139 -12.35 -7.44 -13.88
C LYS A 139 -12.59 -5.92 -13.81
N SER A 140 -13.71 -5.43 -14.36
CA SER A 140 -14.06 -4.01 -14.25
C SER A 140 -14.50 -3.62 -12.82
N ILE A 141 -15.03 -4.57 -12.03
CA ILE A 141 -15.41 -4.36 -10.63
C ILE A 141 -14.21 -4.59 -9.72
N ALA A 142 -13.50 -5.71 -9.89
CA ALA A 142 -12.27 -5.96 -9.15
C ALA A 142 -11.33 -6.88 -9.92
N THR A 143 -10.04 -6.61 -9.84
CA THR A 143 -8.97 -7.47 -10.35
C THR A 143 -8.34 -8.27 -9.21
N VAL A 144 -7.70 -9.40 -9.54
CA VAL A 144 -7.00 -10.23 -8.57
C VAL A 144 -5.67 -10.70 -9.13
N LYS A 145 -4.62 -10.67 -8.30
CA LYS A 145 -3.28 -11.15 -8.64
C LYS A 145 -2.74 -12.02 -7.50
N LYS A 146 -2.10 -13.14 -7.83
CA LYS A 146 -1.34 -13.94 -6.86
C LYS A 146 -0.09 -13.15 -6.43
N THR A 147 0.09 -12.96 -5.13
CA THR A 147 1.21 -12.18 -4.57
C THR A 147 2.18 -13.01 -3.73
N SER A 148 1.74 -14.18 -3.26
CA SER A 148 2.62 -15.15 -2.60
C SER A 148 2.09 -16.58 -2.79
N LYS A 149 2.78 -17.58 -2.18
CA LYS A 149 2.38 -19.00 -2.28
C LYS A 149 0.91 -19.23 -1.92
N ASN A 150 0.39 -18.54 -0.91
CA ASN A 150 -0.95 -18.73 -0.38
C ASN A 150 -1.79 -17.45 -0.30
N THR A 151 -1.34 -16.36 -0.92
CA THR A 151 -2.02 -15.06 -0.85
C THR A 151 -2.31 -14.53 -2.23
N VAL A 152 -3.50 -13.99 -2.40
CA VAL A 152 -3.89 -13.18 -3.56
C VAL A 152 -4.25 -11.78 -3.09
N THR A 153 -3.93 -10.78 -3.90
CA THR A 153 -4.33 -9.39 -3.68
C THR A 153 -5.45 -9.06 -4.64
N VAL A 154 -6.56 -8.59 -4.09
CA VAL A 154 -7.73 -8.09 -4.82
C VAL A 154 -7.63 -6.57 -4.84
N LYS A 155 -7.70 -5.95 -6.05
CA LYS A 155 -7.80 -4.51 -6.24
C LYS A 155 -9.24 -4.18 -6.64
N ALA A 156 -9.95 -3.45 -5.79
CA ALA A 156 -11.30 -2.97 -6.05
C ALA A 156 -11.24 -1.77 -7.02
N VAL A 157 -11.99 -1.84 -8.12
CA VAL A 157 -11.96 -0.84 -9.20
C VAL A 157 -13.25 -0.03 -9.21
N LYS A 158 -14.40 -0.68 -9.43
CA LYS A 158 -15.71 -0.05 -9.59
C LYS A 158 -16.71 -0.67 -8.62
N THR A 159 -17.73 0.08 -8.23
CA THR A 159 -18.84 -0.40 -7.39
C THR A 159 -19.55 -1.61 -8.02
N GLY A 160 -19.97 -2.52 -7.17
CA GLY A 160 -20.68 -3.72 -7.60
C GLY A 160 -20.32 -4.97 -6.82
N ASN A 161 -20.90 -6.11 -7.21
CA ASN A 161 -20.65 -7.41 -6.63
C ASN A 161 -19.81 -8.25 -7.58
N VAL A 162 -18.82 -8.94 -7.04
CA VAL A 162 -17.92 -9.79 -7.83
C VAL A 162 -17.49 -11.01 -7.03
N LYS A 163 -17.26 -12.13 -7.71
CA LYS A 163 -16.74 -13.37 -7.09
C LYS A 163 -15.26 -13.50 -7.45
N ILE A 164 -14.41 -13.62 -6.43
CA ILE A 164 -13.01 -13.98 -6.60
C ILE A 164 -12.89 -15.49 -6.41
N LYS A 165 -12.42 -16.15 -7.48
CA LYS A 165 -12.20 -17.59 -7.53
C LYS A 165 -10.73 -17.88 -7.31
N VAL A 166 -10.38 -18.73 -6.34
CA VAL A 166 -9.00 -19.13 -6.01
C VAL A 166 -8.92 -20.64 -6.06
N GLN A 167 -8.14 -21.18 -6.99
CA GLN A 167 -7.88 -22.61 -7.06
C GLN A 167 -6.63 -22.95 -6.24
N GLY A 168 -6.75 -23.88 -5.31
CA GLY A 168 -5.62 -24.39 -4.55
C GLY A 168 -4.83 -25.45 -5.32
N THR A 169 -3.57 -25.69 -4.89
CA THR A 169 -2.75 -26.80 -5.40
C THR A 169 -3.33 -28.19 -5.06
N ASN A 170 -4.29 -28.24 -4.12
CA ASN A 170 -5.08 -29.44 -3.78
C ASN A 170 -6.26 -29.67 -4.76
N GLY A 171 -6.32 -28.95 -5.89
CA GLY A 171 -7.34 -29.06 -6.92
C GLY A 171 -8.66 -28.37 -6.59
N LYS A 172 -8.92 -28.00 -5.32
CA LYS A 172 -10.20 -27.41 -4.89
C LYS A 172 -10.33 -25.94 -5.26
N LEU A 173 -11.56 -25.54 -5.57
CA LEU A 173 -11.94 -24.14 -5.83
C LEU A 173 -12.50 -23.50 -4.57
N TYR A 174 -12.02 -22.31 -4.25
CA TYR A 174 -12.44 -21.48 -3.13
C TYR A 174 -12.96 -20.15 -3.69
N VAL A 175 -14.07 -19.66 -3.15
CA VAL A 175 -14.74 -18.45 -3.64
C VAL A 175 -14.92 -17.45 -2.51
N CYS A 176 -14.60 -16.19 -2.80
CA CYS A 176 -14.90 -15.05 -1.96
C CYS A 176 -15.82 -14.08 -2.71
N ASN A 177 -17.00 -13.77 -2.14
CA ASN A 177 -17.89 -12.76 -2.65
C ASN A 177 -17.44 -11.39 -2.16
N ILE A 178 -17.09 -10.49 -3.08
CA ILE A 178 -16.66 -9.13 -2.77
C ILE A 178 -17.76 -8.16 -3.17
N LYS A 179 -18.19 -7.31 -2.21
CA LYS A 179 -19.03 -6.14 -2.48
C LYS A 179 -18.11 -4.92 -2.49
N VAL A 180 -18.00 -4.27 -3.64
CA VAL A 180 -17.26 -3.01 -3.77
C VAL A 180 -18.22 -1.85 -3.58
N THR A 181 -17.92 -0.97 -2.63
CA THR A 181 -18.66 0.26 -2.33
C THR A 181 -17.80 1.48 -2.64
N CYS A 182 -18.42 2.63 -2.82
CA CYS A 182 -17.72 3.89 -3.01
C CYS A 182 -18.38 5.00 -2.22
N SER A 183 -17.59 5.80 -1.54
CA SER A 183 -18.05 7.03 -0.88
C SER A 183 -18.12 8.23 -1.82
N HIS A 184 -17.96 8.01 -3.12
CA HIS A 184 -17.98 8.98 -4.22
C HIS A 184 -17.32 10.33 -3.92
N LYS A 185 -16.13 10.52 -4.46
CA LYS A 185 -15.49 11.85 -4.55
C LYS A 185 -15.75 12.39 -5.95
N TRP A 186 -16.75 13.26 -6.06
CA TRP A 186 -17.18 13.84 -7.31
C TRP A 186 -16.23 14.96 -7.75
N LYS A 187 -15.86 14.95 -9.02
CA LYS A 187 -15.19 16.05 -9.73
C LYS A 187 -16.09 16.51 -10.87
N GLU A 188 -16.12 17.79 -11.11
CA GLU A 188 -16.84 18.38 -12.22
C GLU A 188 -16.27 17.90 -13.56
N VAL A 189 -17.16 17.66 -14.50
CA VAL A 189 -16.84 17.46 -15.90
C VAL A 189 -17.32 18.70 -16.63
N LYS A 190 -16.39 19.46 -17.21
CA LYS A 190 -16.66 20.73 -17.88
C LYS A 190 -16.52 20.58 -19.39
N LYS A 191 -17.33 21.31 -20.13
CA LYS A 191 -17.24 21.48 -21.58
C LYS A 191 -16.97 22.94 -21.90
N TRP A 192 -15.97 23.20 -22.70
CA TRP A 192 -15.67 24.54 -23.16
C TRP A 192 -16.56 24.89 -24.32
N HIS A 193 -17.24 26.05 -24.26
CA HIS A 193 -17.97 26.68 -25.35
C HIS A 193 -17.14 27.84 -25.87
N LYS A 194 -16.80 27.77 -27.15
CA LYS A 194 -16.01 28.83 -27.81
C LYS A 194 -16.76 30.14 -27.85
N PRO A 195 -16.09 31.29 -27.86
CA PRO A 195 -16.72 32.57 -28.11
C PRO A 195 -17.46 32.57 -29.44
N VAL A 196 -18.53 33.27 -29.51
CA VAL A 196 -19.22 33.58 -30.77
C VAL A 196 -18.71 34.94 -31.24
N THR A 197 -18.19 34.96 -32.43
CA THR A 197 -17.61 36.18 -33.01
C THR A 197 -18.14 36.37 -34.42
N HIS A 198 -18.30 37.62 -34.83
CA HIS A 198 -18.54 38.00 -36.23
C HIS A 198 -17.48 38.99 -36.70
N LYS A 199 -17.37 39.12 -38.03
CA LYS A 199 -16.49 40.12 -38.64
C LYS A 199 -17.31 41.35 -38.98
N GLU A 200 -16.84 42.52 -38.53
CA GLU A 200 -17.42 43.82 -38.83
C GLU A 200 -16.38 44.68 -39.54
N THR A 201 -16.81 45.36 -40.62
CA THR A 201 -15.93 46.28 -41.31
C THR A 201 -16.08 47.68 -40.74
N LYS A 202 -15.03 48.20 -40.09
CA LYS A 202 -15.02 49.60 -39.57
C LYS A 202 -14.17 50.47 -40.45
N LYS A 203 -14.73 51.61 -40.86
CA LYS A 203 -13.96 52.69 -41.51
C LYS A 203 -13.17 53.44 -40.44
N VAL A 204 -11.84 53.32 -40.52
CA VAL A 204 -10.96 54.05 -39.61
C VAL A 204 -10.42 55.29 -40.33
N LEU A 205 -10.66 56.47 -39.75
CA LEU A 205 -10.14 57.74 -40.25
C LEU A 205 -8.65 57.80 -39.86
N VAL A 206 -7.75 57.75 -40.86
CA VAL A 206 -6.31 57.82 -40.65
C VAL A 206 -5.81 59.18 -41.15
N LYS A 207 -5.17 59.93 -40.30
CA LYS A 207 -4.38 61.08 -40.70
C LYS A 207 -3.03 60.58 -41.25
N ASP A 208 -2.33 61.44 -42.00
CA ASP A 208 -1.06 61.10 -42.67
C ASP A 208 -0.26 60.00 -41.99
N ALA A 209 0.43 59.16 -42.78
CA ALA A 209 1.22 58.07 -42.31
C ALA A 209 2.18 58.49 -41.18
N TRP A 210 1.99 57.95 -40.01
CA TRP A 210 2.83 58.24 -38.84
C TRP A 210 2.96 57.00 -37.96
N ASP A 211 4.14 56.89 -37.40
CA ASP A 211 4.39 55.80 -36.47
C ASP A 211 4.12 56.26 -35.05
N GLU A 212 3.15 55.65 -34.42
CA GLU A 212 2.84 55.88 -33.01
C GLU A 212 3.39 54.71 -32.17
N LYS A 213 4.20 55.03 -31.20
CA LYS A 213 4.62 54.07 -30.20
C LYS A 213 3.56 54.00 -29.10
N VAL A 214 2.69 52.99 -29.16
CA VAL A 214 1.70 52.75 -28.13
C VAL A 214 2.28 51.77 -27.14
N THR A 215 2.42 52.20 -25.89
CA THR A 215 2.82 51.33 -24.81
C THR A 215 1.58 50.87 -24.08
N THR A 216 1.27 49.58 -24.15
CA THR A 216 0.17 48.96 -23.44
C THR A 216 0.71 48.15 -22.28
N LYS A 217 -0.09 48.02 -21.23
CA LYS A 217 0.19 47.07 -20.16
C LYS A 217 -0.59 45.80 -20.44
N GLU A 218 0.14 44.73 -20.71
CA GLU A 218 -0.42 43.38 -20.88
C GLU A 218 -0.20 42.62 -19.59
N MET A 219 -1.25 41.90 -19.12
CA MET A 219 -1.13 41.06 -17.94
C MET A 219 -0.40 39.79 -18.31
N HIS A 220 0.82 39.64 -17.82
CA HIS A 220 1.61 38.44 -17.99
C HIS A 220 1.59 37.59 -16.73
N ALA A 221 1.57 36.31 -16.91
CA ALA A 221 1.61 35.32 -15.83
C ALA A 221 3.05 34.79 -15.69
N PHE A 222 3.57 34.81 -14.48
CA PHE A 222 4.95 34.39 -14.19
C PHE A 222 4.96 33.28 -13.13
N CYS A 223 5.84 32.30 -13.32
CA CYS A 223 6.12 31.31 -12.31
C CYS A 223 6.75 31.95 -11.07
N SER A 224 6.25 31.69 -9.88
CA SER A 224 6.78 32.25 -8.62
C SER A 224 8.16 31.70 -8.23
N GLY A 225 8.60 30.59 -8.83
CA GLY A 225 9.88 29.97 -8.51
C GLY A 225 11.04 30.38 -9.42
N CYS A 226 10.82 30.41 -10.75
CA CYS A 226 11.87 30.68 -11.74
C CYS A 226 11.64 31.95 -12.53
N GLU A 227 10.55 32.69 -12.31
CA GLU A 227 10.16 33.92 -13.02
C GLU A 227 9.96 33.75 -14.54
N GLU A 228 9.75 32.48 -15.01
CA GLU A 228 9.42 32.23 -16.41
C GLU A 228 8.07 32.84 -16.76
N ASP A 229 7.96 33.51 -17.88
CA ASP A 229 6.71 34.06 -18.43
C ASP A 229 5.87 32.93 -19.03
N LEU A 230 4.71 32.70 -18.44
CA LEU A 230 3.78 31.64 -18.80
C LEU A 230 2.60 32.13 -19.66
N THR A 231 2.57 33.40 -20.04
CA THR A 231 1.40 34.07 -20.67
C THR A 231 0.90 33.37 -21.93
N ASP A 232 1.86 32.92 -22.79
CA ASP A 232 1.53 32.28 -24.06
C ASP A 232 1.71 30.76 -24.04
N LYS A 233 1.82 30.16 -22.85
CA LYS A 233 2.00 28.72 -22.69
C LYS A 233 0.65 28.02 -22.59
N SER A 234 0.61 26.75 -23.03
CA SER A 234 -0.57 25.92 -22.86
C SER A 234 -0.85 25.62 -21.38
N ASP A 235 -2.10 25.38 -21.03
CA ASP A 235 -2.50 25.01 -19.65
C ASP A 235 -1.72 23.78 -19.16
N GLU A 236 -1.48 22.80 -20.05
CA GLU A 236 -0.69 21.61 -19.73
C GLU A 236 0.77 21.95 -19.41
N TYR A 237 1.39 22.83 -20.19
CA TYR A 237 2.74 23.32 -19.92
C TYR A 237 2.81 24.04 -18.57
N ILE A 238 1.85 24.92 -18.29
CA ILE A 238 1.78 25.72 -17.04
C ILE A 238 1.69 24.77 -15.84
N VAL A 239 0.82 23.78 -15.88
CA VAL A 239 0.65 22.82 -14.79
C VAL A 239 1.91 21.99 -14.57
N THR A 240 2.50 21.45 -15.64
CA THR A 240 3.73 20.65 -15.57
C THR A 240 4.89 21.49 -15.06
N HIS A 241 5.05 22.70 -15.61
CA HIS A 241 6.11 23.63 -15.22
C HIS A 241 6.03 24.00 -13.72
N ILE A 242 4.83 24.30 -13.20
CA ILE A 242 4.63 24.63 -11.77
C ILE A 242 4.93 23.45 -10.85
N LEU A 243 4.64 22.23 -11.30
CA LEU A 243 4.91 21.01 -10.53
C LEU A 243 6.41 20.67 -10.48
N ASP A 244 7.16 20.97 -11.57
CA ASP A 244 8.57 20.62 -11.70
C ASP A 244 9.51 21.74 -11.26
N CYS A 245 9.02 22.97 -11.15
CA CYS A 245 9.84 24.12 -10.81
C CYS A 245 10.22 24.14 -9.33
N GLN A 246 11.51 23.96 -9.04
CA GLN A 246 12.04 24.05 -7.67
C GLN A 246 11.83 25.45 -7.09
N GLY A 247 10.85 25.58 -6.20
CA GLY A 247 10.56 26.82 -5.46
C GLY A 247 9.26 27.53 -5.83
N GLY A 248 8.46 27.03 -6.78
CA GLY A 248 7.21 27.64 -7.16
C GLY A 248 6.01 26.70 -7.06
N THR A 249 5.11 26.95 -6.11
CA THR A 249 3.83 26.26 -5.99
C THR A 249 2.66 27.09 -6.55
N SER A 250 2.97 28.26 -7.14
CA SER A 250 1.96 29.21 -7.61
C SER A 250 2.50 30.06 -8.77
N TRP A 251 1.63 30.77 -9.40
CA TRP A 251 1.94 31.79 -10.38
C TRP A 251 1.32 33.14 -9.93
N TYR A 252 1.92 34.23 -10.36
CA TYR A 252 1.40 35.57 -10.14
C TYR A 252 1.36 36.31 -11.46
N SER A 253 0.45 37.26 -11.58
CA SER A 253 0.35 38.12 -12.76
C SER A 253 0.57 39.57 -12.41
N TYR A 254 1.33 40.26 -13.25
CA TYR A 254 1.47 41.70 -13.15
C TYR A 254 1.50 42.34 -14.54
N PRO A 255 1.12 43.64 -14.63
CA PRO A 255 1.11 44.34 -15.90
C PRO A 255 2.51 44.62 -16.38
N VAL A 256 2.87 44.11 -17.57
CA VAL A 256 4.14 44.39 -18.26
C VAL A 256 3.89 45.45 -19.33
N SER A 257 4.79 46.40 -19.44
CA SER A 257 4.73 47.43 -20.50
C SER A 257 5.26 46.88 -21.82
N VAL A 258 4.36 46.60 -22.77
CA VAL A 258 4.73 46.18 -24.13
C VAL A 258 4.56 47.37 -25.06
N THR A 259 5.66 47.80 -25.73
CA THR A 259 5.64 48.89 -26.70
C THR A 259 5.52 48.33 -28.11
N LYS A 260 4.39 48.58 -28.75
CA LYS A 260 4.14 48.25 -30.17
C LYS A 260 4.19 49.51 -31.02
N THR A 261 4.85 49.43 -32.18
CA THR A 261 4.83 50.52 -33.16
C THR A 261 3.63 50.29 -34.08
N VAL A 262 2.68 51.23 -34.07
CA VAL A 262 1.52 51.25 -34.96
C VAL A 262 1.82 52.18 -36.13
N HIS A 263 1.80 51.64 -37.32
CA HIS A 263 1.99 52.42 -38.56
C HIS A 263 0.61 52.84 -39.09
N HIS A 264 0.40 54.15 -39.23
CA HIS A 264 -0.84 54.75 -39.73
C HIS A 264 -0.61 55.25 -41.14
N ASP A 265 -1.28 54.62 -42.13
CA ASP A 265 -1.28 55.07 -43.53
C ASP A 265 -2.35 56.16 -43.77
N ALA A 266 -2.01 57.13 -44.65
CA ALA A 266 -2.87 58.29 -44.98
C ALA A 266 -4.15 57.99 -45.75
N ILE A 267 -4.62 56.78 -45.83
CA ILE A 267 -5.75 56.37 -46.66
C ILE A 267 -6.80 55.66 -45.78
N TYR A 268 -8.09 56.03 -45.96
CA TYR A 268 -9.22 55.28 -45.42
C TYR A 268 -9.17 53.86 -45.93
N LYS A 269 -8.85 52.90 -45.07
CA LYS A 269 -9.01 51.50 -45.38
C LYS A 269 -10.12 50.91 -44.51
N ASP A 270 -11.02 50.18 -45.14
CA ASP A 270 -11.94 49.31 -44.44
C ASP A 270 -11.13 48.21 -43.71
N GLN A 271 -11.17 48.20 -42.41
CA GLN A 271 -10.51 47.20 -41.58
C GLN A 271 -11.53 46.24 -41.03
N GLU A 272 -11.37 44.96 -41.35
CA GLU A 272 -12.17 43.90 -40.69
C GLU A 272 -11.70 43.80 -39.25
N VAL A 273 -12.65 43.95 -38.32
CA VAL A 273 -12.44 43.70 -36.88
C VAL A 273 -13.29 42.52 -36.49
N THR A 274 -12.73 41.64 -35.67
CA THR A 274 -13.51 40.58 -35.07
C THR A 274 -14.17 41.06 -33.80
N VAL A 275 -15.50 41.08 -33.79
CA VAL A 275 -16.30 41.45 -32.62
C VAL A 275 -16.77 40.22 -31.91
N THR A 276 -16.58 40.17 -30.61
CA THR A 276 -17.04 39.06 -29.80
C THR A 276 -18.48 39.32 -29.33
N ASP A 277 -19.41 38.55 -29.88
CA ASP A 277 -20.83 38.67 -29.53
C ASP A 277 -21.17 38.00 -28.20
N LYS A 278 -20.44 36.92 -27.93
CA LYS A 278 -20.58 36.15 -26.70
C LYS A 278 -19.25 35.56 -26.30
N GLU A 279 -18.83 35.84 -25.09
CA GLU A 279 -17.60 35.26 -24.52
C GLU A 279 -17.65 33.74 -24.41
N GLY A 280 -16.49 33.12 -24.54
CA GLY A 280 -16.36 31.67 -24.27
C GLY A 280 -16.58 31.37 -22.80
N TYR A 281 -17.19 30.24 -22.51
CA TYR A 281 -17.48 29.82 -21.13
C TYR A 281 -17.36 28.32 -20.92
N TRP A 282 -17.11 27.95 -19.69
CA TRP A 282 -17.11 26.57 -19.25
C TRP A 282 -18.49 26.18 -18.70
N GLU A 283 -19.07 25.12 -19.28
CA GLU A 283 -20.31 24.51 -18.79
C GLU A 283 -19.98 23.25 -17.98
N VAL A 284 -20.54 23.12 -16.78
CA VAL A 284 -20.47 21.87 -16.02
C VAL A 284 -21.51 20.91 -16.58
N THR A 285 -21.07 19.92 -17.36
CA THR A 285 -21.94 18.93 -18.00
C THR A 285 -22.30 17.75 -17.09
N GLY A 286 -21.63 17.64 -15.94
CA GLY A 286 -21.87 16.58 -14.98
C GLY A 286 -20.74 16.41 -13.98
N TYR A 287 -20.74 15.27 -13.31
CA TYR A 287 -19.74 14.92 -12.31
C TYR A 287 -19.25 13.50 -12.53
N LYS A 288 -17.97 13.26 -12.31
CA LYS A 288 -17.34 11.93 -12.37
C LYS A 288 -16.65 11.63 -11.04
N CYS A 289 -16.91 10.46 -10.49
CA CYS A 289 -16.23 10.03 -9.28
C CYS A 289 -14.77 9.66 -9.57
N SER A 290 -13.82 10.31 -8.92
CA SER A 290 -12.38 10.03 -9.06
C SER A 290 -11.94 8.66 -8.53
N LEU A 291 -12.77 8.02 -7.67
CA LEU A 291 -12.43 6.73 -7.06
C LEU A 291 -12.96 5.53 -7.84
N CYS A 292 -14.17 5.62 -8.41
CA CYS A 292 -14.84 4.49 -9.06
C CYS A 292 -15.28 4.76 -10.49
N GLY A 293 -15.06 5.97 -11.01
CA GLY A 293 -15.44 6.36 -12.37
C GLY A 293 -16.96 6.50 -12.60
N ALA A 294 -17.81 6.35 -11.57
CA ALA A 294 -19.25 6.59 -11.71
C ALA A 294 -19.51 8.03 -12.14
N THR A 295 -20.53 8.23 -12.99
CA THR A 295 -20.95 9.55 -13.47
C THR A 295 -22.34 9.89 -12.94
N LYS A 296 -22.62 11.17 -12.75
CA LYS A 296 -23.96 11.73 -12.55
C LYS A 296 -24.10 13.01 -13.37
N LYS A 297 -25.29 13.29 -13.87
CA LYS A 297 -25.59 14.54 -14.57
C LYS A 297 -25.55 15.70 -13.54
N SER A 298 -25.29 16.91 -14.01
CA SER A 298 -25.53 18.10 -13.19
C SER A 298 -27.03 18.16 -12.85
N ILE A 299 -27.35 18.43 -11.62
CA ILE A 299 -28.70 18.78 -11.23
C ILE A 299 -28.84 20.25 -11.67
N SER A 300 -29.64 20.52 -12.73
CA SER A 300 -30.06 21.87 -13.02
C SER A 300 -30.88 22.32 -11.82
N ILE A 301 -30.34 23.24 -11.04
CA ILE A 301 -31.15 24.01 -10.09
C ILE A 301 -32.01 24.89 -10.99
N ILE A 302 -33.25 24.48 -11.20
CA ILE A 302 -34.28 25.37 -11.76
C ILE A 302 -34.53 26.37 -10.64
N GLY A 303 -33.91 27.57 -10.75
CA GLY A 303 -34.23 28.71 -9.94
C GLY A 303 -35.47 29.42 -10.49
#